data_ed9ce01f9f1b6dff0de0d33ad62a05cf
#
_entry.id   ed9ce01f9f1b6dff0de0d33ad62a05cf
#
_cell.length_a   1.000
_cell.length_b   1.000
_cell.length_c   1.000
_cell.angle_alpha   90.00
_cell.angle_beta   90.00
_cell.angle_gamma   90.00
#
_symmetry.space_group_name_H-M   'P 1'
#
loop_
_entity.id
_entity.type
_entity.pdbx_description
1 polymer ?
#
loop_
_entity_poly.entity_id
_entity_poly.type
_entity_poly.pdbx_seq_one_letter_code
_entity_poly.pdbx_strand_id
1 'polypeptide(L)'
;MLLGKLKSFVSILDGKTYKITQQTKDITQPGVTFTEQEKNINADYVAYWDFGYYYTTKASFASTNVYSDKFTFIDINKFSGLTKEQLNKFYFKKSSLDFDAVTKNSDLESITKGAQYIEDLKTGDIIEFVDGRTGAKGLIKIDTLKKGYTNNDYIKFSVKVQNANFLKL
;
A
#
# COMPACT_ATOMS: atom_id res chain seq x y z
N MET A 1 2.43 -3.44 11.27
CA MET A 1 1.14 -3.13 10.62
C MET A 1 0.45 -4.42 10.18
N LEU A 2 -0.86 -4.46 10.12
CA LEU A 2 -1.66 -5.63 9.74
C LEU A 2 -2.60 -5.25 8.60
N LEU A 3 -2.51 -5.94 7.48
CA LEU A 3 -3.44 -5.83 6.35
C LEU A 3 -4.08 -7.19 6.06
N GLY A 4 -5.34 -7.17 5.70
CA GLY A 4 -6.10 -8.39 5.35
C GLY A 4 -7.59 -8.10 5.14
N LYS A 5 -8.36 -9.15 4.89
CA LYS A 5 -9.80 -9.07 4.58
C LYS A 5 -10.13 -8.16 3.40
N LEU A 6 -9.48 -8.41 2.27
CA LEU A 6 -9.80 -7.84 0.94
C LEU A 6 -9.68 -6.31 0.78
N LYS A 7 -9.36 -5.50 1.81
CA LYS A 7 -9.73 -4.09 1.75
C LYS A 7 -8.82 -3.16 2.53
N SER A 8 -7.59 -3.56 2.82
CA SER A 8 -6.74 -2.73 3.65
C SER A 8 -5.63 -2.08 2.85
N PHE A 9 -5.62 -0.79 2.88
CA PHE A 9 -4.55 0.07 2.42
C PHE A 9 -3.78 0.61 3.61
N VAL A 10 -2.59 1.08 3.37
CA VAL A 10 -1.72 1.64 4.39
C VAL A 10 -1.21 3.00 3.94
N SER A 11 -1.04 3.88 4.91
CA SER A 11 -0.21 5.07 4.79
C SER A 11 1.00 4.92 5.70
N ILE A 12 2.17 4.94 5.11
CA ILE A 12 3.43 4.91 5.88
C ILE A 12 3.65 6.24 6.61
N LEU A 13 3.15 7.34 6.04
CA LEU A 13 3.32 8.68 6.57
C LEU A 13 2.66 8.86 7.95
N ASP A 14 1.42 8.38 8.11
CA ASP A 14 0.67 8.53 9.36
C ASP A 14 0.60 7.23 10.19
N GLY A 15 1.18 6.14 9.67
CA GLY A 15 1.19 4.84 10.34
C GLY A 15 -0.17 4.15 10.43
N LYS A 16 -1.15 4.57 9.62
CA LYS A 16 -2.53 4.06 9.68
C LYS A 16 -2.84 3.06 8.57
N THR A 17 -3.83 2.23 8.85
CA THR A 17 -4.44 1.34 7.86
C THR A 17 -5.84 1.84 7.51
N TYR A 18 -6.19 1.71 6.24
CA TYR A 18 -7.46 2.17 5.67
C TYR A 18 -8.23 1.03 5.04
N LYS A 19 -9.56 1.06 5.17
CA LYS A 19 -10.48 0.08 4.59
C LYS A 19 -11.45 0.77 3.64
N ILE A 20 -11.70 0.15 2.51
CA ILE A 20 -12.72 0.61 1.56
C ILE A 20 -14.13 0.54 2.15
N THR A 21 -14.36 -0.35 3.12
CA THR A 21 -15.68 -0.57 3.75
C THR A 21 -16.20 0.55 4.64
N GLN A 22 -15.53 1.67 4.75
CA GLN A 22 -16.10 2.84 5.44
C GLN A 22 -17.22 3.52 4.63
N GLN A 23 -17.38 3.14 3.35
CA GLN A 23 -18.48 3.58 2.50
C GLN A 23 -19.66 2.60 2.57
N THR A 24 -20.87 3.11 2.43
CA THR A 24 -22.11 2.30 2.43
C THR A 24 -22.28 1.45 1.17
N LYS A 25 -21.51 1.73 0.12
CA LYS A 25 -21.56 1.02 -1.16
C LYS A 25 -20.44 0.02 -1.29
N ASP A 26 -20.75 -1.20 -1.71
CA ASP A 26 -19.75 -2.22 -2.02
C ASP A 26 -19.19 -2.00 -3.41
N ILE A 27 -17.97 -1.49 -3.50
CA ILE A 27 -17.30 -1.19 -4.78
C ILE A 27 -16.89 -2.41 -5.57
N THR A 28 -17.00 -3.60 -4.98
CA THR A 28 -16.73 -4.87 -5.68
C THR A 28 -17.92 -5.36 -6.48
N GLN A 29 -19.12 -4.79 -6.25
CA GLN A 29 -20.34 -5.18 -6.95
C GLN A 29 -20.42 -4.57 -8.36
N PRO A 30 -20.83 -5.33 -9.37
CA PRO A 30 -21.09 -4.80 -10.71
C PRO A 30 -22.15 -3.69 -10.67
N GLY A 31 -21.96 -2.66 -11.49
CA GLY A 31 -22.96 -1.59 -11.66
C GLY A 31 -23.01 -0.55 -10.53
N VAL A 32 -22.20 -0.67 -9.48
CA VAL A 32 -22.11 0.38 -8.45
C VAL A 32 -21.61 1.68 -9.07
N THR A 33 -22.33 2.76 -8.79
CA THR A 33 -21.98 4.12 -9.23
C THR A 33 -21.83 5.04 -8.02
N PHE A 34 -21.05 6.11 -8.18
CA PHE A 34 -20.81 7.13 -7.17
C PHE A 34 -21.23 8.49 -7.72
N THR A 35 -21.91 9.29 -6.92
CA THR A 35 -22.17 10.70 -7.21
C THR A 35 -20.86 11.50 -7.16
N GLU A 36 -20.83 12.69 -7.75
CA GLU A 36 -19.65 13.56 -7.70
C GLU A 36 -19.30 13.96 -6.25
N GLN A 37 -20.31 14.16 -5.40
CA GLN A 37 -20.07 14.44 -3.99
C GLN A 37 -19.40 13.26 -3.26
N GLU A 38 -19.87 12.02 -3.52
CA GLU A 38 -19.26 10.81 -2.96
C GLU A 38 -17.81 10.63 -3.46
N LYS A 39 -17.55 10.88 -4.73
CA LYS A 39 -16.20 10.83 -5.30
C LYS A 39 -15.26 11.84 -4.63
N ASN A 40 -15.71 13.07 -4.42
CA ASN A 40 -14.90 14.09 -3.75
C ASN A 40 -14.53 13.67 -2.32
N ILE A 41 -15.48 13.16 -1.54
CA ILE A 41 -15.22 12.65 -0.19
C ILE A 41 -14.25 11.46 -0.25
N ASN A 42 -14.42 10.55 -1.18
CA ASN A 42 -13.56 9.40 -1.37
C ASN A 42 -12.16 9.82 -1.86
N ALA A 43 -12.03 10.87 -2.67
CA ALA A 43 -10.76 11.39 -3.12
C ALA A 43 -9.89 11.86 -1.94
N ASP A 44 -10.48 12.64 -1.03
CA ASP A 44 -9.80 13.09 0.18
C ASP A 44 -9.34 11.91 1.04
N TYR A 45 -10.17 10.87 1.15
CA TYR A 45 -9.87 9.67 1.90
C TYR A 45 -8.74 8.84 1.26
N VAL A 46 -8.80 8.63 -0.06
CA VAL A 46 -7.80 7.85 -0.83
C VAL A 46 -6.46 8.58 -0.92
N ALA A 47 -6.43 9.90 -0.79
CA ALA A 47 -5.21 10.70 -0.85
C ALA A 47 -4.14 10.26 0.18
N TYR A 48 -4.55 9.61 1.27
CA TYR A 48 -3.63 9.09 2.30
C TYR A 48 -3.12 7.67 2.02
N TRP A 49 -3.64 6.98 1.00
CA TRP A 49 -3.24 5.60 0.74
C TRP A 49 -1.95 5.54 -0.07
N ASP A 50 -0.96 4.81 0.43
CA ASP A 50 0.30 4.58 -0.26
C ASP A 50 0.26 3.31 -1.09
N PHE A 51 -0.14 2.20 -0.47
CA PHE A 51 -0.28 0.91 -1.14
C PHE A 51 -1.33 0.03 -0.46
N GLY A 52 -1.73 -1.02 -1.16
CA GLY A 52 -2.65 -2.02 -0.66
C GLY A 52 -2.09 -3.43 -0.76
N TYR A 53 -2.61 -4.30 0.12
CA TYR A 53 -2.40 -5.74 0.06
C TYR A 53 -3.51 -6.38 -0.76
N TYR A 54 -3.15 -7.34 -1.59
CA TYR A 54 -4.09 -8.22 -2.25
C TYR A 54 -3.55 -9.65 -2.32
N TYR A 55 -4.47 -10.61 -2.37
CA TYR A 55 -4.17 -12.01 -2.57
C TYR A 55 -5.03 -12.56 -3.70
N THR A 56 -4.40 -13.10 -4.71
CA THR A 56 -5.03 -13.88 -5.77
C THR A 56 -4.52 -15.32 -5.69
N THR A 57 -3.45 -15.63 -6.36
CA THR A 57 -2.66 -16.86 -6.18
C THR A 57 -1.40 -16.61 -5.35
N LYS A 58 -1.03 -15.34 -5.20
CA LYS A 58 0.16 -14.88 -4.48
C LYS A 58 -0.20 -13.71 -3.58
N ALA A 59 0.48 -13.64 -2.43
CA ALA A 59 0.42 -12.48 -1.56
C ALA A 59 1.22 -11.34 -2.17
N SER A 60 0.64 -10.16 -2.26
CA SER A 60 1.19 -9.07 -3.06
C SER A 60 0.89 -7.70 -2.46
N PHE A 61 1.79 -6.74 -2.69
CA PHE A 61 1.53 -5.32 -2.51
C PHE A 61 1.46 -4.61 -3.86
N ALA A 62 0.60 -3.64 -3.98
CA ALA A 62 0.57 -2.72 -5.10
C ALA A 62 0.39 -1.29 -4.62
N SER A 63 1.13 -0.37 -5.21
CA SER A 63 0.94 1.06 -5.05
C SER A 63 -0.49 1.45 -5.44
N THR A 64 -1.06 2.44 -4.78
CA THR A 64 -2.47 2.83 -4.98
C THR A 64 -2.77 3.14 -6.44
N ASN A 65 -1.86 3.77 -7.16
CA ASN A 65 -2.06 4.14 -8.57
C ASN A 65 -2.15 2.95 -9.55
N VAL A 66 -1.60 1.79 -9.20
CA VAL A 66 -1.65 0.58 -10.04
C VAL A 66 -2.43 -0.56 -9.40
N TYR A 67 -3.01 -0.34 -8.21
CA TYR A 67 -3.69 -1.38 -7.46
C TYR A 67 -4.85 -2.00 -8.25
N SER A 68 -5.68 -1.18 -8.89
CA SER A 68 -6.82 -1.66 -9.67
C SER A 68 -6.43 -2.41 -10.95
N ASP A 69 -5.23 -2.16 -11.48
CA ASP A 69 -4.69 -2.94 -12.61
C ASP A 69 -4.27 -4.35 -12.17
N LYS A 70 -3.80 -4.49 -10.93
CA LYS A 70 -3.32 -5.74 -10.36
C LYS A 70 -4.43 -6.54 -9.70
N PHE A 71 -5.39 -5.85 -9.11
CA PHE A 71 -6.54 -6.45 -8.43
C PHE A 71 -7.84 -5.85 -8.96
N THR A 72 -8.30 -6.38 -10.08
CA THR A 72 -9.41 -5.84 -10.89
C THR A 72 -10.78 -5.88 -10.20
N PHE A 73 -10.92 -6.56 -9.08
CA PHE A 73 -12.15 -6.55 -8.26
C PHE A 73 -12.42 -5.21 -7.58
N ILE A 74 -11.42 -4.34 -7.52
CA ILE A 74 -11.52 -3.04 -6.86
C ILE A 74 -11.06 -1.96 -7.83
N ASP A 75 -11.97 -1.05 -8.18
CA ASP A 75 -11.67 0.11 -9.03
C ASP A 75 -11.56 1.38 -8.20
N ILE A 76 -10.32 1.69 -7.77
CA ILE A 76 -10.02 2.87 -6.95
C ILE A 76 -10.32 4.16 -7.72
N ASN A 77 -10.07 4.19 -9.03
CA ASN A 77 -10.34 5.36 -9.85
C ASN A 77 -11.83 5.68 -9.90
N LYS A 78 -12.66 4.67 -10.14
CA LYS A 78 -14.12 4.79 -10.12
C LYS A 78 -14.64 5.22 -8.74
N PHE A 79 -14.08 4.65 -7.67
CA PHE A 79 -14.46 4.94 -6.30
C PHE A 79 -14.13 6.38 -5.90
N SER A 80 -12.94 6.87 -6.22
CA SER A 80 -12.45 8.17 -5.80
C SER A 80 -12.63 9.29 -6.81
N GLY A 81 -12.88 8.96 -8.08
CA GLY A 81 -12.86 9.92 -9.18
C GLY A 81 -11.46 10.42 -9.55
N LEU A 82 -10.41 9.94 -8.86
CA LEU A 82 -9.03 10.31 -9.14
C LEU A 82 -8.47 9.53 -10.33
N THR A 83 -7.64 10.17 -11.14
CA THR A 83 -6.87 9.49 -12.19
C THR A 83 -5.68 8.74 -11.58
N LYS A 84 -5.06 7.83 -12.36
CA LYS A 84 -3.85 7.12 -11.91
C LYS A 84 -2.69 8.07 -11.56
N GLU A 85 -2.59 9.19 -12.24
CA GLU A 85 -1.55 10.19 -12.03
C GLU A 85 -1.73 10.94 -10.70
N GLN A 86 -2.98 11.08 -10.26
CA GLN A 86 -3.34 11.74 -9.00
C GLN A 86 -3.23 10.80 -7.78
N LEU A 87 -3.24 9.47 -8.00
CA LEU A 87 -3.05 8.48 -6.94
C LEU A 87 -1.58 8.38 -6.54
N ASN A 88 -1.34 8.03 -5.28
CA ASN A 88 0.02 7.91 -4.76
C ASN A 88 0.79 6.81 -5.47
N LYS A 89 2.07 7.08 -5.70
CA LYS A 89 3.04 6.15 -6.28
C LYS A 89 3.97 5.66 -5.18
N PHE A 90 4.07 4.36 -5.04
CA PHE A 90 4.93 3.73 -4.06
C PHE A 90 5.74 2.62 -4.76
N TYR A 91 7.02 2.53 -4.47
CA TYR A 91 7.93 1.68 -5.23
C TYR A 91 8.53 0.62 -4.31
N PHE A 92 8.61 -0.62 -4.78
CA PHE A 92 9.07 -1.77 -4.02
C PHE A 92 10.19 -2.51 -4.73
N LYS A 93 11.08 -3.12 -3.94
CA LYS A 93 12.11 -4.02 -4.40
C LYS A 93 12.47 -5.00 -3.29
N LYS A 94 12.71 -6.27 -3.63
CA LYS A 94 13.28 -7.23 -2.66
C LYS A 94 14.64 -6.72 -2.19
N SER A 95 14.90 -6.87 -0.88
CA SER A 95 16.12 -6.40 -0.24
C SER A 95 16.94 -7.55 0.34
N SER A 96 18.25 -7.39 0.32
CA SER A 96 19.20 -8.20 1.11
C SER A 96 19.68 -7.49 2.38
N LEU A 97 19.18 -6.28 2.66
CA LEU A 97 19.54 -5.55 3.87
C LEU A 97 19.00 -6.28 5.11
N ASP A 98 19.80 -6.28 6.17
CA ASP A 98 19.34 -6.75 7.47
C ASP A 98 18.44 -5.70 8.10
N PHE A 99 17.15 -6.03 8.23
CA PHE A 99 16.16 -5.13 8.81
C PHE A 99 16.56 -4.67 10.22
N ASP A 100 17.10 -5.57 11.03
CA ASP A 100 17.40 -5.27 12.44
C ASP A 100 18.67 -4.42 12.58
N ALA A 101 19.61 -4.52 11.64
CA ALA A 101 20.84 -3.73 11.59
C ALA A 101 20.64 -2.26 11.18
N VAL A 102 19.53 -1.95 10.49
CA VAL A 102 19.20 -0.57 10.10
C VAL A 102 18.75 0.23 11.32
N THR A 103 19.53 1.25 11.70
CA THR A 103 19.29 2.05 12.92
C THR A 103 19.24 3.55 12.68
N LYS A 104 19.66 4.02 11.51
CA LYS A 104 19.74 5.45 11.16
C LYS A 104 19.36 5.69 9.69
N ASN A 105 19.01 6.94 9.38
CA ASN A 105 18.58 7.34 8.02
C ASN A 105 19.61 7.03 6.94
N SER A 106 20.91 7.21 7.25
CA SER A 106 22.00 6.94 6.30
C SER A 106 22.07 5.48 5.85
N ASP A 107 21.57 4.54 6.65
CA ASP A 107 21.57 3.12 6.30
C ASP A 107 20.60 2.81 5.14
N LEU A 108 19.66 3.73 4.87
CA LEU A 108 18.63 3.62 3.84
C LEU A 108 18.93 4.46 2.58
N GLU A 109 19.99 5.24 2.55
CA GLU A 109 20.28 6.18 1.45
C GLU A 109 20.51 5.50 0.10
N SER A 110 21.09 4.29 0.12
CA SER A 110 21.37 3.52 -1.10
C SER A 110 20.12 2.95 -1.78
N ILE A 111 18.96 2.95 -1.11
CA ILE A 111 17.70 2.44 -1.66
C ILE A 111 17.28 3.27 -2.87
N THR A 112 16.90 2.58 -3.94
CA THR A 112 16.42 3.18 -5.19
C THR A 112 15.02 2.70 -5.52
N LYS A 113 14.33 3.44 -6.39
CA LYS A 113 12.98 3.05 -6.86
C LYS A 113 13.03 1.71 -7.57
N GLY A 114 12.12 0.82 -7.19
CA GLY A 114 11.83 -0.43 -7.88
C GLY A 114 10.54 -0.36 -8.69
N ALA A 115 9.77 -1.44 -8.70
CA ALA A 115 8.45 -1.51 -9.34
C ALA A 115 7.36 -0.97 -8.42
N GLN A 116 6.23 -0.57 -9.00
CA GLN A 116 5.06 -0.10 -8.23
C GLN A 116 4.19 -1.24 -7.66
N TYR A 117 4.63 -2.47 -7.81
CA TYR A 117 4.02 -3.65 -7.20
C TYR A 117 5.10 -4.70 -6.91
N ILE A 118 4.80 -5.59 -5.97
CA ILE A 118 5.65 -6.72 -5.63
C ILE A 118 4.77 -7.93 -5.31
N GLU A 119 5.12 -9.08 -5.84
CA GLU A 119 4.36 -10.33 -5.75
C GLU A 119 5.18 -11.42 -5.06
N ASP A 120 4.48 -12.52 -4.72
CA ASP A 120 5.05 -13.71 -4.07
C ASP A 120 5.75 -13.39 -2.76
N LEU A 121 5.07 -12.59 -1.94
CA LEU A 121 5.53 -12.23 -0.60
C LEU A 121 5.51 -13.45 0.32
N LYS A 122 6.52 -13.55 1.18
CA LYS A 122 6.69 -14.63 2.16
C LYS A 122 7.05 -14.06 3.52
N THR A 123 6.71 -14.79 4.57
CA THR A 123 7.21 -14.48 5.91
C THR A 123 8.74 -14.44 5.91
N GLY A 124 9.31 -13.42 6.50
CA GLY A 124 10.74 -13.16 6.54
C GLY A 124 11.29 -12.30 5.40
N ASP A 125 10.50 -12.04 4.35
CA ASP A 125 10.93 -11.14 3.27
C ASP A 125 11.23 -9.74 3.80
N ILE A 126 12.32 -9.16 3.32
CA ILE A 126 12.65 -7.76 3.47
C ILE A 126 12.45 -7.07 2.13
N ILE A 127 11.76 -5.93 2.17
CA ILE A 127 11.38 -5.16 0.99
C ILE A 127 11.85 -3.73 1.17
N GLU A 128 12.68 -3.27 0.25
CA GLU A 128 12.98 -1.85 0.11
C GLU A 128 11.79 -1.10 -0.46
N PHE A 129 11.58 0.13 -0.03
CA PHE A 129 10.60 1.00 -0.64
C PHE A 129 11.08 2.45 -0.80
N VAL A 130 10.44 3.14 -1.75
CA VAL A 130 10.53 4.59 -1.92
C VAL A 130 9.10 5.14 -2.04
N ASP A 131 8.74 6.05 -1.17
CA ASP A 131 7.49 6.82 -1.29
C ASP A 131 7.62 7.85 -2.41
N GLY A 132 6.75 7.80 -3.40
CA GLY A 132 6.81 8.70 -4.55
C GLY A 132 6.42 10.15 -4.25
N ARG A 133 5.68 10.40 -3.14
CA ARG A 133 5.27 11.76 -2.74
C ARG A 133 6.42 12.50 -2.06
N THR A 134 7.04 11.84 -1.10
CA THR A 134 8.00 12.47 -0.19
C THR A 134 9.45 12.14 -0.54
N GLY A 135 9.66 11.08 -1.33
CA GLY A 135 10.99 10.52 -1.57
C GLY A 135 11.56 9.73 -0.39
N ALA A 136 10.79 9.57 0.69
CA ALA A 136 11.22 8.80 1.86
C ALA A 136 11.51 7.36 1.47
N LYS A 137 12.60 6.83 2.02
CA LYS A 137 13.08 5.47 1.80
C LYS A 137 12.89 4.65 3.06
N GLY A 138 12.72 3.34 2.90
CA GLY A 138 12.56 2.48 4.06
C GLY A 138 12.58 1.00 3.74
N LEU A 139 12.35 0.21 4.78
CA LEU A 139 12.24 -1.23 4.72
C LEU A 139 10.89 -1.68 5.30
N ILE A 140 10.33 -2.71 4.68
CA ILE A 140 9.22 -3.50 5.19
C ILE A 140 9.74 -4.90 5.48
N LYS A 141 9.52 -5.43 6.68
CA LYS A 141 9.77 -6.83 7.05
C LYS A 141 8.43 -7.55 7.17
N ILE A 142 8.26 -8.61 6.42
CA ILE A 142 7.05 -9.45 6.52
C ILE A 142 7.16 -10.34 7.75
N ASP A 143 6.44 -10.01 8.80
CA ASP A 143 6.49 -10.73 10.08
C ASP A 143 5.67 -12.03 10.03
N THR A 144 4.48 -11.96 9.44
CA THR A 144 3.57 -13.10 9.32
C THR A 144 2.70 -12.96 8.09
N LEU A 145 2.54 -14.05 7.36
CA LEU A 145 1.63 -14.16 6.24
C LEU A 145 0.71 -15.37 6.43
N LYS A 146 -0.60 -15.12 6.47
CA LYS A 146 -1.61 -16.17 6.40
C LYS A 146 -2.26 -16.14 5.02
N LYS A 147 -2.08 -17.22 4.27
CA LYS A 147 -2.69 -17.43 2.95
C LYS A 147 -4.12 -17.94 3.10
N GLY A 148 -5.02 -17.55 2.23
CA GLY A 148 -6.39 -18.06 2.19
C GLY A 148 -7.26 -17.37 1.17
N TYR A 149 -8.25 -18.10 0.63
CA TYR A 149 -9.24 -17.57 -0.31
C TYR A 149 -10.52 -17.07 0.37
N THR A 150 -10.68 -17.30 1.68
CA THR A 150 -11.95 -17.13 2.37
C THR A 150 -11.95 -15.97 3.36
N ASN A 151 -11.51 -14.79 2.96
CA ASN A 151 -11.50 -13.57 3.81
C ASN A 151 -10.71 -13.71 5.14
N ASN A 152 -9.90 -14.76 5.29
CA ASN A 152 -9.07 -15.01 6.45
C ASN A 152 -7.58 -14.85 6.17
N ASP A 153 -7.24 -14.39 4.97
CA ASP A 153 -5.88 -14.00 4.63
C ASP A 153 -5.49 -12.70 5.34
N TYR A 154 -4.27 -12.65 5.80
CA TYR A 154 -3.70 -11.42 6.32
C TYR A 154 -2.18 -11.41 6.16
N ILE A 155 -1.64 -10.22 6.15
CA ILE A 155 -0.21 -9.95 6.21
C ILE A 155 0.07 -8.99 7.36
N LYS A 156 1.02 -9.38 8.22
CA LYS A 156 1.56 -8.52 9.28
C LYS A 156 3.00 -8.17 8.93
N PHE A 157 3.35 -6.93 9.10
CA PHE A 157 4.67 -6.44 8.77
C PHE A 157 5.11 -5.29 9.67
N SER A 158 6.43 -5.16 9.81
CA SER A 158 7.11 -4.06 10.48
C SER A 158 7.71 -3.11 9.46
N VAL A 159 7.83 -1.83 9.81
CA VAL A 159 8.35 -0.80 8.92
C VAL A 159 9.44 0.00 9.60
N LYS A 160 10.54 0.23 8.88
CA LYS A 160 11.52 1.28 9.19
C LYS A 160 11.53 2.26 8.04
N VAL A 161 11.36 3.54 8.33
CA VAL A 161 11.33 4.61 7.32
C VAL A 161 12.28 5.71 7.75
N GLN A 162 12.98 6.30 6.77
CA GLN A 162 13.72 7.52 7.04
C GLN A 162 12.76 8.51 7.69
N ASN A 163 13.19 9.08 8.83
CA ASN A 163 12.54 10.26 9.38
C ASN A 163 12.71 11.36 8.34
N ALA A 164 11.84 11.33 7.38
CA ALA A 164 11.87 12.27 6.31
C ALA A 164 11.85 13.65 6.92
N ASN A 165 12.49 14.55 6.26
CA ASN A 165 12.35 15.99 6.48
C ASN A 165 10.87 16.41 6.27
N PHE A 166 9.93 15.73 6.91
CA PHE A 166 8.49 16.02 6.93
C PHE A 166 8.20 17.39 7.54
N LEU A 167 9.20 17.95 8.20
CA LEU A 167 9.12 19.26 8.86
C LEU A 167 9.78 20.38 8.06
N LYS A 168 10.14 20.16 6.79
CA LYS A 168 10.61 21.20 5.88
C LYS A 168 9.59 21.52 4.79
N LEU A 169 8.33 21.60 5.19
CA LEU A 169 7.31 22.31 4.41
C LEU A 169 7.04 23.66 5.06
#